data_9800697a050e3c28fad906fbac065554
#
_entry.id   9800697a050e3c28fad906fbac065554
#
_cell.length_a   1.000
_cell.length_b   1.000
_cell.length_c   1.000
_cell.angle_alpha   90.00
_cell.angle_beta   90.00
_cell.angle_gamma   90.00
#
_symmetry.space_group_name_H-M   'P 1'
#
loop_
_entity.id
_entity.type
_entity.pdbx_description
1 polymer ?
#
loop_
_entity_poly.entity_id
_entity_poly.type
_entity_poly.pdbx_seq_one_letter_code
_entity_poly.pdbx_strand_id
1 'polypeptide(L)'
;MNVPVDSDVVVTVPSQAAFVHVLRSVAASVAARTDLPVDDIDDLRMAIDEASSQLLMLGSSPATLTLRLRAIDGGVEAVVSVDGSAPAEWPPPAFHDSLAWNVLSALSDELSFELPDGAPAIRVVKRSSARSDA
;
A
#
# COMPACT_ATOMS: atom_id res chain seq x y z
N MET A 1 -5.59 16.69 -14.78
CA MET A 1 -6.62 15.69 -15.01
C MET A 1 -6.71 14.80 -13.79
N ASN A 2 -7.89 14.67 -13.21
CA ASN A 2 -8.08 13.84 -12.02
C ASN A 2 -8.33 12.39 -12.39
N VAL A 3 -7.85 11.49 -11.52
CA VAL A 3 -8.17 10.07 -11.65
C VAL A 3 -9.65 9.89 -11.31
N PRO A 4 -10.44 9.26 -12.18
CA PRO A 4 -11.84 9.00 -11.85
C PRO A 4 -11.96 8.07 -10.65
N VAL A 5 -12.98 8.29 -9.82
CA VAL A 5 -13.27 7.41 -8.69
C VAL A 5 -13.53 6.00 -9.22
N ASP A 6 -13.02 5.01 -8.50
CA ASP A 6 -13.12 3.59 -8.82
C ASP A 6 -12.28 3.12 -10.01
N SER A 7 -11.43 3.99 -10.56
CA SER A 7 -10.46 3.57 -11.55
C SER A 7 -9.28 2.90 -10.86
N ASP A 8 -8.85 1.74 -11.37
CA ASP A 8 -7.69 1.01 -10.86
C ASP A 8 -6.46 1.31 -11.69
N VAL A 9 -5.36 1.57 -11.02
CA VAL A 9 -4.02 1.57 -11.61
C VAL A 9 -3.28 0.39 -11.00
N VAL A 10 -2.74 -0.50 -11.84
CA VAL A 10 -2.08 -1.71 -11.37
C VAL A 10 -0.66 -1.74 -11.93
N VAL A 11 0.31 -1.97 -11.06
CA VAL A 11 1.72 -2.08 -11.42
C VAL A 11 2.28 -3.34 -10.80
N THR A 12 2.98 -4.14 -11.59
CA THR A 12 3.64 -5.35 -11.12
C THR A 12 5.13 -5.24 -11.41
N VAL A 13 5.94 -5.52 -10.41
CA VAL A 13 7.40 -5.48 -10.51
C VAL A 13 8.00 -6.74 -9.89
N PRO A 14 9.24 -7.09 -10.23
CA PRO A 14 9.91 -8.18 -9.52
C PRO A 14 9.97 -7.90 -8.02
N SER A 15 9.83 -8.96 -7.21
CA SER A 15 9.85 -8.84 -5.75
C SER A 15 11.29 -8.66 -5.24
N GLN A 16 11.81 -7.47 -5.46
CA GLN A 16 13.18 -7.08 -5.08
C GLN A 16 13.15 -5.64 -4.57
N ALA A 17 13.96 -5.39 -3.55
CA ALA A 17 14.01 -4.07 -2.91
C ALA A 17 14.27 -2.93 -3.92
N ALA A 18 15.07 -3.21 -4.95
CA ALA A 18 15.41 -2.21 -5.95
C ALA A 18 14.19 -1.67 -6.71
N PHE A 19 13.09 -2.42 -6.75
CA PHE A 19 11.89 -2.00 -7.48
C PHE A 19 10.82 -1.34 -6.62
N VAL A 20 11.03 -1.27 -5.31
CA VAL A 20 10.03 -0.66 -4.42
C VAL A 20 9.83 0.82 -4.74
N HIS A 21 10.90 1.52 -5.14
CA HIS A 21 10.78 2.94 -5.49
C HIS A 21 9.87 3.17 -6.70
N VAL A 22 9.74 2.18 -7.59
CA VAL A 22 8.81 2.27 -8.71
C VAL A 22 7.38 2.33 -8.18
N LEU A 23 7.07 1.47 -7.19
CA LEU A 23 5.74 1.47 -6.59
C LEU A 23 5.44 2.79 -5.89
N ARG A 24 6.42 3.33 -5.14
CA ARG A 24 6.25 4.63 -4.49
C ARG A 24 5.99 5.75 -5.50
N SER A 25 6.74 5.74 -6.60
CA SER A 25 6.61 6.77 -7.62
C SER A 25 5.25 6.73 -8.30
N VAL A 26 4.77 5.53 -8.61
CA VAL A 26 3.44 5.37 -9.20
C VAL A 26 2.36 5.84 -8.21
N ALA A 27 2.49 5.46 -6.94
CA ALA A 27 1.54 5.87 -5.92
C ALA A 27 1.47 7.38 -5.80
N ALA A 28 2.62 8.06 -5.77
CA ALA A 28 2.68 9.51 -5.68
C ALA A 28 2.06 10.15 -6.93
N SER A 29 2.34 9.59 -8.09
CA SER A 29 1.82 10.10 -9.36
C SER A 29 0.30 10.00 -9.42
N VAL A 30 -0.26 8.90 -8.98
CA VAL A 30 -1.72 8.72 -8.94
C VAL A 30 -2.32 9.66 -7.90
N ALA A 31 -1.75 9.70 -6.70
CA ALA A 31 -2.25 10.53 -5.61
C ALA A 31 -2.21 12.02 -5.97
N ALA A 32 -1.21 12.45 -6.74
CA ALA A 32 -1.11 13.84 -7.16
C ALA A 32 -2.25 14.27 -8.09
N ARG A 33 -2.98 13.32 -8.66
CA ARG A 33 -4.14 13.59 -9.50
C ARG A 33 -5.45 13.55 -8.72
N THR A 34 -5.36 13.40 -7.41
CA THR A 34 -6.49 13.47 -6.49
C THR A 34 -6.38 14.75 -5.68
N ASP A 35 -7.26 14.94 -4.72
CA ASP A 35 -7.23 16.12 -3.88
C ASP A 35 -6.37 15.96 -2.63
N LEU A 36 -5.54 14.93 -2.57
CA LEU A 36 -4.67 14.72 -1.40
C LEU A 36 -3.62 15.82 -1.29
N PRO A 37 -3.48 16.45 -0.10
CA PRO A 37 -2.38 17.38 0.15
C PRO A 37 -1.01 16.66 0.06
N VAL A 38 0.04 17.44 -0.14
CA VAL A 38 1.40 16.90 -0.29
C VAL A 38 1.80 16.04 0.91
N ASP A 39 1.48 16.48 2.13
CA ASP A 39 1.84 15.71 3.33
C ASP A 39 1.15 14.33 3.35
N ASP A 40 -0.09 14.26 2.89
CA ASP A 40 -0.81 12.99 2.82
C ASP A 40 -0.23 12.08 1.72
N ILE A 41 0.22 12.67 0.63
CA ILE A 41 0.90 11.92 -0.43
C ILE A 41 2.22 11.34 0.09
N ASP A 42 2.97 12.11 0.87
CA ASP A 42 4.21 11.62 1.47
C ASP A 42 3.94 10.48 2.44
N ASP A 43 2.88 10.58 3.25
CA ASP A 43 2.48 9.50 4.15
C ASP A 43 2.13 8.23 3.38
N LEU A 44 1.40 8.37 2.27
CA LEU A 44 1.05 7.24 1.41
C LEU A 44 2.30 6.57 0.84
N ARG A 45 3.26 7.36 0.36
CA ARG A 45 4.52 6.82 -0.17
C ARG A 45 5.26 6.01 0.89
N MET A 46 5.34 6.54 2.11
CA MET A 46 6.02 5.87 3.21
C MET A 46 5.28 4.59 3.61
N ALA A 47 3.96 4.61 3.60
CA ALA A 47 3.16 3.43 3.90
C ALA A 47 3.39 2.33 2.87
N ILE A 48 3.46 2.68 1.58
CA ILE A 48 3.72 1.72 0.51
C ILE A 48 5.13 1.15 0.65
N ASP A 49 6.09 1.98 1.02
CA ASP A 49 7.46 1.55 1.25
C ASP A 49 7.52 0.50 2.36
N GLU A 50 6.86 0.78 3.49
CA GLU A 50 6.86 -0.15 4.62
C GLU A 50 6.08 -1.43 4.31
N ALA A 51 4.92 -1.31 3.67
CA ALA A 51 4.13 -2.47 3.28
C ALA A 51 4.92 -3.38 2.33
N SER A 52 5.58 -2.78 1.34
CA SER A 52 6.40 -3.52 0.39
C SER A 52 7.54 -4.25 1.09
N SER A 53 8.21 -3.58 2.04
CA SER A 53 9.30 -4.18 2.81
C SER A 53 8.83 -5.40 3.59
N GLN A 54 7.66 -5.32 4.21
CA GLN A 54 7.09 -6.45 4.95
C GLN A 54 6.79 -7.63 4.04
N LEU A 55 6.25 -7.36 2.86
CA LEU A 55 5.93 -8.42 1.91
C LEU A 55 7.19 -9.04 1.31
N LEU A 56 8.24 -8.25 1.09
CA LEU A 56 9.52 -8.77 0.61
C LEU A 56 10.12 -9.78 1.58
N MET A 57 9.90 -9.60 2.88
CA MET A 57 10.42 -10.50 3.90
C MET A 57 9.77 -11.89 3.85
N LEU A 58 8.60 -12.01 3.23
CA LEU A 58 7.95 -13.31 3.04
C LEU A 58 8.51 -14.07 1.86
N GLY A 59 9.35 -13.42 1.06
CA GLY A 59 9.65 -13.80 -0.28
C GLY A 59 10.21 -15.19 -0.48
N SER A 60 9.61 -15.89 -1.40
CA SER A 60 10.24 -16.98 -2.12
C SER A 60 10.51 -16.45 -3.52
N SER A 61 11.67 -16.77 -4.05
CA SER A 61 12.04 -16.34 -5.40
C SER A 61 11.72 -17.45 -6.40
N PRO A 62 11.25 -17.13 -7.61
CA PRO A 62 10.89 -15.80 -8.10
C PRO A 62 9.47 -15.41 -7.66
N ALA A 63 9.30 -14.13 -7.38
CA ALA A 63 8.01 -13.61 -6.98
C ALA A 63 7.84 -12.21 -7.57
N THR A 64 6.61 -11.71 -7.56
CA THR A 64 6.32 -10.35 -7.99
C THR A 64 5.56 -9.61 -6.92
N LEU A 65 5.79 -8.29 -6.86
CA LEU A 65 5.00 -7.36 -6.07
C LEU A 65 4.02 -6.68 -7.00
N THR A 66 2.78 -6.58 -6.57
CA THR A 66 1.74 -5.87 -7.31
C THR A 66 1.20 -4.76 -6.43
N LEU A 67 1.14 -3.55 -6.97
CA LEU A 67 0.48 -2.42 -6.35
C LEU A 67 -0.78 -2.12 -7.14
N ARG A 68 -1.91 -2.10 -6.44
CA ARG A 68 -3.17 -1.62 -7.00
C ARG A 68 -3.56 -0.35 -6.29
N LEU A 69 -3.82 0.69 -7.08
CA LEU A 69 -4.25 1.99 -6.56
C LEU A 69 -5.62 2.31 -7.10
N ARG A 70 -6.46 2.81 -6.22
CA ARG A 70 -7.81 3.23 -6.59
C ARG A 70 -8.10 4.57 -5.93
N ALA A 71 -8.55 5.55 -6.74
CA ALA A 71 -9.05 6.79 -6.18
C ALA A 71 -10.43 6.52 -5.57
N ILE A 72 -10.61 6.93 -4.33
CA ILE A 72 -11.88 6.81 -3.60
C ILE A 72 -12.33 8.20 -3.20
N ASP A 73 -13.56 8.31 -2.70
CA ASP A 73 -14.04 9.59 -2.23
C ASP A 73 -13.16 10.09 -1.09
N GLY A 74 -12.50 11.22 -1.33
CA GLY A 74 -11.65 11.86 -0.33
C GLY A 74 -10.26 11.27 -0.17
N GLY A 75 -9.84 10.33 -1.02
CA GLY A 75 -8.53 9.75 -0.83
C GLY A 75 -8.12 8.72 -1.86
N VAL A 76 -7.22 7.85 -1.43
CA VAL A 76 -6.65 6.79 -2.25
C VAL A 76 -6.61 5.51 -1.44
N GLU A 77 -7.01 4.41 -2.07
CA GLU A 77 -6.82 3.06 -1.55
C GLU A 77 -5.64 2.44 -2.29
N ALA A 78 -4.71 1.86 -1.55
CA ALA A 78 -3.57 1.16 -2.11
C ALA A 78 -3.50 -0.26 -1.53
N VAL A 79 -3.32 -1.25 -2.40
CA VAL A 79 -3.13 -2.64 -1.98
C VAL A 79 -1.82 -3.12 -2.59
N VAL A 80 -0.89 -3.51 -1.71
CA VAL A 80 0.36 -4.14 -2.14
C VAL A 80 0.25 -5.62 -1.83
N SER A 81 0.56 -6.46 -2.80
CA SER A 81 0.52 -7.91 -2.61
C SER A 81 1.77 -8.56 -3.20
N VAL A 82 2.09 -9.75 -2.69
CA VAL A 82 3.16 -10.56 -3.23
C VAL A 82 2.59 -11.92 -3.60
N ASP A 83 2.94 -12.44 -4.78
CA ASP A 83 2.56 -13.79 -5.15
C ASP A 83 3.53 -14.78 -4.49
N GLY A 84 3.07 -16.02 -4.33
CA GLY A 84 3.84 -17.06 -3.68
C GLY A 84 3.06 -17.71 -2.57
N SER A 85 3.73 -18.48 -1.74
CA SER A 85 3.07 -19.19 -0.65
C SER A 85 2.76 -18.25 0.50
N ALA A 86 1.49 -18.26 0.93
CA ALA A 86 1.09 -17.50 2.10
C ALA A 86 1.71 -18.11 3.36
N PRO A 87 2.07 -17.30 4.36
CA PRO A 87 2.48 -17.84 5.65
C PRO A 87 1.28 -18.52 6.33
N ALA A 88 1.57 -19.33 7.35
CA ALA A 88 0.53 -20.05 8.07
C ALA A 88 -0.51 -19.09 8.67
N GLU A 89 -0.07 -17.93 9.11
CA GLU A 89 -0.96 -16.85 9.57
C GLU A 89 -0.54 -15.54 8.91
N TRP A 90 -1.53 -14.79 8.46
CA TRP A 90 -1.27 -13.49 7.87
C TRP A 90 -2.25 -12.46 8.44
N PRO A 91 -1.79 -11.41 9.11
CA PRO A 91 -0.37 -11.19 9.47
C PRO A 91 0.09 -12.16 10.55
N PRO A 92 1.41 -12.30 10.76
CA PRO A 92 1.91 -13.12 11.87
C PRO A 92 1.40 -12.59 13.22
N PRO A 93 1.19 -13.46 14.22
CA PRO A 93 0.59 -13.03 15.50
C PRO A 93 1.34 -11.89 16.18
N ALA A 94 2.66 -11.87 16.12
CA ALA A 94 3.46 -10.83 16.77
C ALA A 94 3.51 -9.52 15.99
N PHE A 95 2.92 -9.47 14.80
CA PHE A 95 3.05 -8.29 13.94
C PHE A 95 2.49 -7.03 14.61
N HIS A 96 1.38 -7.16 15.35
CA HIS A 96 0.74 -6.02 16.00
C HIS A 96 1.61 -5.36 17.06
N ASP A 97 2.65 -6.05 17.54
CA ASP A 97 3.60 -5.49 18.49
C ASP A 97 4.85 -4.95 17.80
N SER A 98 4.90 -4.97 16.47
CA SER A 98 6.09 -4.60 15.72
C SER A 98 6.15 -3.10 15.43
N LEU A 99 7.36 -2.63 15.14
CA LEU A 99 7.55 -1.28 14.66
C LEU A 99 6.82 -1.04 13.33
N ALA A 100 6.84 -2.05 12.46
CA ALA A 100 6.15 -1.94 11.16
C ALA A 100 4.65 -1.68 11.34
N TRP A 101 4.00 -2.35 12.30
CA TRP A 101 2.60 -2.10 12.60
C TRP A 101 2.38 -0.65 13.04
N ASN A 102 3.26 -0.16 13.94
CA ASN A 102 3.15 1.22 14.41
C ASN A 102 3.32 2.22 13.28
N VAL A 103 4.28 1.99 12.40
CA VAL A 103 4.54 2.86 11.26
C VAL A 103 3.34 2.87 10.31
N LEU A 104 2.88 1.68 9.91
CA LEU A 104 1.75 1.57 8.99
C LEU A 104 0.48 2.18 9.58
N SER A 105 0.23 1.94 10.86
CA SER A 105 -0.95 2.49 11.53
C SER A 105 -0.90 4.02 11.60
N ALA A 106 0.27 4.58 11.86
CA ALA A 106 0.43 6.02 11.97
C ALA A 106 0.26 6.72 10.61
N LEU A 107 0.62 6.05 9.52
CA LEU A 107 0.60 6.63 8.19
C LEU A 107 -0.72 6.42 7.44
N SER A 108 -1.63 5.62 7.99
CA SER A 108 -2.84 5.17 7.28
C SER A 108 -4.09 5.59 8.04
N ASP A 109 -5.15 5.87 7.31
CA ASP A 109 -6.48 6.07 7.89
C ASP A 109 -7.20 4.75 8.09
N GLU A 110 -6.94 3.79 7.20
CA GLU A 110 -7.37 2.39 7.36
C GLU A 110 -6.22 1.50 6.97
N LEU A 111 -6.09 0.40 7.68
CA LEU A 111 -5.03 -0.59 7.45
C LEU A 111 -5.63 -1.97 7.64
N SER A 112 -5.48 -2.85 6.65
CA SER A 112 -5.93 -4.22 6.78
C SER A 112 -4.99 -5.17 6.05
N PHE A 113 -4.99 -6.42 6.51
CA PHE A 113 -4.21 -7.49 5.91
C PHE A 113 -5.17 -8.46 5.25
N GLU A 114 -4.87 -8.84 4.01
CA GLU A 114 -5.78 -9.61 3.18
C GLU A 114 -5.03 -10.75 2.51
N LEU A 115 -5.78 -11.73 2.04
CA LEU A 115 -5.24 -12.89 1.32
C LEU A 115 -6.04 -13.11 0.03
N PRO A 116 -6.07 -12.14 -0.89
CA PRO A 116 -6.81 -12.35 -2.13
C PRO A 116 -6.19 -13.50 -2.90
N ASP A 117 -7.01 -14.53 -3.18
CA ASP A 117 -6.56 -15.73 -3.89
C ASP A 117 -5.33 -16.38 -3.23
N GLY A 118 -5.20 -16.24 -1.90
CA GLY A 118 -4.10 -16.82 -1.15
C GLY A 118 -2.81 -16.02 -1.16
N ALA A 119 -2.78 -14.86 -1.81
CA ALA A 119 -1.59 -14.01 -1.85
C ALA A 119 -1.60 -13.02 -0.69
N PRO A 120 -0.54 -12.94 0.12
CA PRO A 120 -0.48 -11.95 1.20
C PRO A 120 -0.54 -10.54 0.63
N ALA A 121 -1.40 -9.72 1.22
CA ALA A 121 -1.58 -8.34 0.80
C ALA A 121 -1.77 -7.43 2.01
N ILE A 122 -1.34 -6.19 1.84
CA ILE A 122 -1.53 -5.13 2.82
C ILE A 122 -2.31 -4.02 2.12
N ARG A 123 -3.46 -3.67 2.70
CA ARG A 123 -4.32 -2.61 2.19
C ARG A 123 -4.17 -1.38 3.07
N VAL A 124 -3.91 -0.26 2.43
CA VAL A 124 -3.75 1.05 3.08
C VAL A 124 -4.74 2.02 2.44
N VAL A 125 -5.45 2.74 3.27
CA VAL A 125 -6.28 3.86 2.80
C VAL A 125 -5.75 5.14 3.39
N LYS A 126 -5.56 6.14 2.55
CA LYS A 126 -5.18 7.48 2.97
C LYS A 126 -6.24 8.46 2.50
N ARG A 127 -6.84 9.19 3.44
CA ARG A 127 -7.81 10.23 3.14
C ARG A 127 -7.20 11.60 3.39
N SER A 128 -7.76 12.59 2.72
CA SER A 128 -7.28 13.96 2.85
C SER A 128 -7.51 14.47 4.27
N SER A 129 -6.43 14.86 4.95
CA SER A 129 -6.50 15.50 6.26
C SER A 129 -7.17 16.86 6.19
N ALA A 130 -7.18 17.49 5.01
CA ALA A 130 -7.79 18.80 4.82
C ALA A 130 -9.32 18.76 4.81
N ARG A 131 -9.93 17.56 4.74
CA ARG A 131 -11.38 17.42 4.71
C ARG A 131 -12.02 17.41 6.08
N SER A 132 -11.24 17.31 7.13
CA SER A 132 -11.77 17.09 8.48
C SER A 132 -12.56 18.26 9.04
N ASP A 133 -12.51 19.41 8.39
CA ASP A 133 -13.07 20.64 8.91
C ASP A 133 -14.44 21.00 8.36
N ALA A 134 -15.04 20.10 7.68
CA ALA A 134 -16.33 20.38 7.07
C ALA A 134 -17.38 20.78 8.09
#